data_760cd759eaed2d30524f9bb3e8549202
#
_entry.id   760cd759eaed2d30524f9bb3e8549202
#
_cell.length_a   1.000
_cell.length_b   1.000
_cell.length_c   1.000
_cell.angle_alpha   90.00
_cell.angle_beta   90.00
_cell.angle_gamma   90.00
#
_symmetry.space_group_name_H-M   'P 1'
#
loop_
_entity.id
_entity.type
_entity.pdbx_description
1 polymer ?
#
loop_
_entity_poly.entity_id
_entity_poly.type
_entity_poly.pdbx_seq_one_letter_code
_entity_poly.pdbx_strand_id
1 'polypeptide(L)'
;LKKNVVWWPAVVNTEHTEKYGGYEYFQYSRNTWEYWCERNDCLFVPFTEPVEKDLFKYRVNWQKAIFLFDELERRNIEYDQVALVDSSFMIRWDTPNFFELTDRRFTAWRDMDNMRWIYESIQGYKDIFGGFELDMTKYVNSGFMVFNEKHKDLFNNFKQFYIDNIEEFVKLQDEVVKKGTEQTPMNYWLQTNNIDINTDLPLPFKLTHLQRKELFNFNWQLDEDKTPFFIKYGYNCSFNGIPKDNRTKLMQQTWDMIKSRYNYDEIKYDKILDLMPHKDTAKYTTSRKFKRDILKTFTHKKYKDLTMIELGSCQGNSTVVYSNVFKKVYGVEKDSWNIEQAEKKCKDRDNVEFIQKDIYTEEWDFPQVDVVMIDAGHTDEHVKHDIPKV
;
A
#
# COMPACT_ATOMS: atom_id res chain seq x y z
N LEU A 1 18.10 3.80 -1.99
CA LEU A 1 17.45 2.49 -2.15
C LEU A 1 16.31 2.64 -3.14
N LYS A 2 16.23 1.73 -4.13
CA LYS A 2 15.11 1.66 -5.07
C LYS A 2 13.84 1.33 -4.30
N LYS A 3 12.73 2.05 -4.59
CA LYS A 3 11.42 1.80 -3.97
C LYS A 3 10.58 0.83 -4.80
N ASN A 4 9.63 0.17 -4.16
CA ASN A 4 8.56 -0.51 -4.88
C ASN A 4 7.62 0.51 -5.50
N VAL A 5 7.07 0.19 -6.66
CA VAL A 5 6.20 1.05 -7.44
C VAL A 5 4.82 0.41 -7.59
N VAL A 6 3.77 1.18 -7.35
CA VAL A 6 2.41 0.85 -7.77
C VAL A 6 2.09 1.65 -9.02
N TRP A 7 2.04 0.97 -10.16
CA TRP A 7 1.62 1.50 -11.46
C TRP A 7 0.11 1.41 -11.59
N TRP A 8 -0.54 2.57 -11.64
CA TRP A 8 -2.00 2.68 -11.60
C TRP A 8 -2.53 3.35 -12.86
N PRO A 9 -3.06 2.59 -13.84
CA PRO A 9 -3.55 3.12 -15.10
C PRO A 9 -4.95 3.72 -14.97
N ALA A 10 -5.08 4.99 -15.30
CA ALA A 10 -6.33 5.76 -15.24
C ALA A 10 -6.49 6.71 -16.45
N VAL A 11 -6.19 6.22 -17.63
CA VAL A 11 -6.38 6.97 -18.87
C VAL A 11 -7.87 7.10 -19.17
N VAL A 12 -8.33 8.32 -19.37
CA VAL A 12 -9.70 8.62 -19.79
C VAL A 12 -9.80 8.53 -21.31
N ASN A 13 -10.67 7.64 -21.79
CA ASN A 13 -11.03 7.60 -23.19
C ASN A 13 -12.39 8.29 -23.38
N THR A 14 -12.37 9.51 -23.91
CA THR A 14 -13.56 10.33 -24.09
C THR A 14 -14.59 9.74 -25.05
N GLU A 15 -14.16 9.01 -26.08
CA GLU A 15 -15.05 8.32 -27.01
C GLU A 15 -15.83 7.18 -26.35
N HIS A 16 -15.29 6.61 -25.29
CA HIS A 16 -15.95 5.57 -24.51
C HIS A 16 -16.80 6.08 -23.36
N THR A 17 -16.70 7.35 -22.96
CA THR A 17 -17.50 7.91 -21.86
C THR A 17 -19.00 7.88 -22.18
N GLU A 18 -19.38 8.16 -23.41
CA GLU A 18 -20.78 8.09 -23.84
C GLU A 18 -21.38 6.69 -23.75
N LYS A 19 -20.58 5.66 -24.11
CA LYS A 19 -21.03 4.26 -24.13
C LYS A 19 -20.99 3.58 -22.76
N TYR A 20 -20.10 4.01 -21.90
CA TYR A 20 -19.72 3.23 -20.70
C TYR A 20 -19.75 4.03 -19.38
N GLY A 21 -20.29 5.21 -19.34
CA GLY A 21 -20.33 6.08 -18.16
C GLY A 21 -19.02 6.80 -17.87
N GLY A 22 -19.02 7.61 -16.83
CA GLY A 22 -17.85 8.38 -16.41
C GLY A 22 -16.72 7.57 -15.79
N TYR A 23 -15.65 8.27 -15.48
CA TYR A 23 -14.47 7.73 -14.82
C TYR A 23 -14.37 8.20 -13.34
N GLU A 24 -15.46 8.68 -12.78
CA GLU A 24 -15.55 9.21 -11.42
C GLU A 24 -15.12 8.19 -10.38
N TYR A 25 -15.26 6.90 -10.69
CA TYR A 25 -14.83 5.83 -9.81
C TYR A 25 -13.31 5.79 -9.60
N PHE A 26 -12.51 6.38 -10.48
CA PHE A 26 -11.06 6.45 -10.33
C PHE A 26 -10.64 7.08 -9.00
N GLN A 27 -11.34 8.11 -8.53
CA GLN A 27 -11.02 8.77 -7.27
C GLN A 27 -11.05 7.81 -6.08
N TYR A 28 -12.00 6.87 -6.03
CA TYR A 28 -12.13 5.92 -4.92
C TYR A 28 -10.98 4.92 -4.89
N SER A 29 -10.63 4.37 -6.06
CA SER A 29 -9.45 3.52 -6.21
C SER A 29 -8.18 4.28 -5.84
N ARG A 30 -7.97 5.46 -6.42
CA ARG A 30 -6.81 6.31 -6.20
C ARG A 30 -6.58 6.57 -4.70
N ASN A 31 -7.62 7.02 -4.00
CA ASN A 31 -7.54 7.33 -2.57
C ASN A 31 -7.03 6.14 -1.74
N THR A 32 -7.46 4.92 -2.08
CA THR A 32 -7.04 3.73 -1.35
C THR A 32 -5.59 3.36 -1.66
N TRP A 33 -5.16 3.43 -2.92
CA TRP A 33 -3.81 3.09 -3.34
C TRP A 33 -2.77 4.13 -2.92
N GLU A 34 -3.07 5.43 -3.01
CA GLU A 34 -2.19 6.48 -2.50
C GLU A 34 -1.91 6.31 -1.01
N TYR A 35 -2.96 6.07 -0.22
CA TYR A 35 -2.82 5.79 1.21
C TYR A 35 -1.96 4.56 1.48
N TRP A 36 -2.24 3.45 0.76
CA TRP A 36 -1.49 2.21 0.94
C TRP A 36 -0.01 2.38 0.58
N CYS A 37 0.28 3.09 -0.49
CA CYS A 37 1.66 3.40 -0.90
C CYS A 37 2.39 4.24 0.15
N GLU A 38 1.75 5.29 0.66
CA GLU A 38 2.33 6.12 1.73
C GLU A 38 2.64 5.30 2.98
N ARG A 39 1.74 4.38 3.36
CA ARG A 39 1.91 3.51 4.53
C ARG A 39 3.05 2.51 4.38
N ASN A 40 3.25 1.98 3.17
CA ASN A 40 4.24 0.93 2.91
C ASN A 40 5.53 1.47 2.26
N ASP A 41 5.74 2.78 2.27
CA ASP A 41 6.90 3.45 1.65
C ASP A 41 7.10 3.08 0.17
N CYS A 42 6.01 2.93 -0.57
CA CYS A 42 5.99 2.66 -2.00
C CYS A 42 5.72 3.93 -2.80
N LEU A 43 6.15 3.95 -4.05
CA LEU A 43 5.88 5.04 -4.97
C LEU A 43 4.56 4.79 -5.72
N PHE A 44 3.58 5.68 -5.58
CA PHE A 44 2.37 5.66 -6.38
C PHE A 44 2.59 6.38 -7.70
N VAL A 45 2.43 5.69 -8.83
CA VAL A 45 2.69 6.22 -10.18
C VAL A 45 1.43 6.10 -11.03
N PRO A 46 0.65 7.18 -11.15
CA PRO A 46 -0.51 7.19 -12.04
C PRO A 46 -0.07 7.28 -13.51
N PHE A 47 -0.72 6.46 -14.36
CA PHE A 47 -0.64 6.52 -15.81
C PHE A 47 -1.96 7.08 -16.33
N THR A 48 -2.00 8.39 -16.58
CA THR A 48 -3.21 9.14 -16.92
C THR A 48 -3.26 9.61 -18.36
N GLU A 49 -2.10 9.63 -19.03
CA GLU A 49 -1.99 10.06 -20.42
C GLU A 49 -1.60 8.88 -21.30
N PRO A 50 -2.29 8.61 -22.40
CA PRO A 50 -1.90 7.53 -23.30
C PRO A 50 -0.59 7.87 -24.02
N VAL A 51 0.25 6.85 -24.23
CA VAL A 51 1.46 6.97 -25.05
C VAL A 51 1.05 7.09 -26.51
N GLU A 52 0.21 6.18 -26.97
CA GLU A 52 -0.37 6.19 -28.29
C GLU A 52 -1.78 6.76 -28.28
N LYS A 53 -2.05 7.74 -29.16
CA LYS A 53 -3.33 8.45 -29.21
C LYS A 53 -4.43 7.71 -29.95
N ASP A 54 -4.07 6.80 -30.84
CA ASP A 54 -5.03 5.91 -31.50
C ASP A 54 -5.52 4.85 -30.51
N LEU A 55 -6.52 5.21 -29.69
CA LEU A 55 -7.07 4.33 -28.67
C LEU A 55 -7.95 3.20 -29.24
N PHE A 56 -8.20 3.18 -30.54
CA PHE A 56 -8.83 2.04 -31.18
C PHE A 56 -7.82 0.89 -31.38
N LYS A 57 -6.64 1.20 -31.91
CA LYS A 57 -5.55 0.24 -32.07
C LYS A 57 -4.84 -0.02 -30.74
N TYR A 58 -4.45 1.05 -30.06
CA TYR A 58 -3.72 0.99 -28.79
C TYR A 58 -4.65 1.24 -27.61
N ARG A 59 -5.52 0.29 -27.30
CA ARG A 59 -6.45 0.40 -26.17
C ARG A 59 -5.72 0.60 -24.85
N VAL A 60 -6.35 1.33 -23.96
CA VAL A 60 -5.80 1.62 -22.61
C VAL A 60 -5.35 0.33 -21.90
N ASN A 61 -6.11 -0.75 -22.04
CA ASN A 61 -5.79 -2.05 -21.45
C ASN A 61 -4.44 -2.60 -21.97
N TRP A 62 -4.11 -2.40 -23.23
CA TRP A 62 -2.82 -2.77 -23.78
C TRP A 62 -1.74 -1.81 -23.33
N GLN A 63 -1.96 -0.50 -23.47
CA GLN A 63 -0.96 0.52 -23.16
C GLN A 63 -0.46 0.44 -21.72
N LYS A 64 -1.34 0.14 -20.75
CA LYS A 64 -0.97 0.01 -19.34
C LYS A 64 0.13 -1.03 -19.08
N ALA A 65 0.22 -2.06 -19.94
CA ALA A 65 1.19 -3.13 -19.84
C ALA A 65 2.38 -2.93 -20.78
N ILE A 66 2.13 -2.72 -22.08
CA ILE A 66 3.21 -2.71 -23.08
C ILE A 66 4.11 -1.47 -23.02
N PHE A 67 3.65 -0.34 -22.50
CA PHE A 67 4.45 0.89 -22.34
C PHE A 67 4.88 1.16 -20.90
N LEU A 68 4.63 0.25 -19.96
CA LEU A 68 4.92 0.46 -18.56
C LEU A 68 6.40 0.76 -18.31
N PHE A 69 7.29 -0.05 -18.82
CA PHE A 69 8.72 0.12 -18.61
C PHE A 69 9.27 1.35 -19.37
N ASP A 70 8.78 1.63 -20.57
CA ASP A 70 9.16 2.83 -21.33
C ASP A 70 8.78 4.11 -20.52
N GLU A 71 7.60 4.12 -19.92
CA GLU A 71 7.11 5.24 -19.12
C GLU A 71 7.89 5.42 -17.80
N LEU A 72 8.23 4.34 -17.13
CA LEU A 72 9.09 4.41 -15.95
C LEU A 72 10.47 4.99 -16.30
N GLU A 73 11.07 4.55 -17.40
CA GLU A 73 12.34 5.10 -17.89
C GLU A 73 12.22 6.57 -18.30
N ARG A 74 11.21 6.91 -19.10
CA ARG A 74 10.97 8.29 -19.53
C ARG A 74 10.81 9.25 -18.35
N ARG A 75 10.21 8.77 -17.25
CA ARG A 75 10.02 9.56 -16.02
C ARG A 75 11.20 9.46 -15.05
N ASN A 76 12.30 8.77 -15.41
CA ASN A 76 13.45 8.50 -14.56
C ASN A 76 13.07 7.88 -13.20
N ILE A 77 12.10 6.96 -13.19
CA ILE A 77 11.65 6.27 -11.97
C ILE A 77 12.45 4.99 -11.80
N GLU A 78 13.31 4.97 -10.80
CA GLU A 78 13.98 3.76 -10.35
C GLU A 78 13.06 2.93 -9.45
N TYR A 79 13.05 1.62 -9.64
CA TYR A 79 12.18 0.72 -8.89
C TYR A 79 12.91 -0.56 -8.48
N ASP A 80 12.43 -1.20 -7.42
CA ASP A 80 12.82 -2.55 -7.03
C ASP A 80 11.85 -3.58 -7.64
N GLN A 81 10.56 -3.42 -7.38
CA GLN A 81 9.46 -4.17 -7.98
C GLN A 81 8.36 -3.21 -8.43
N VAL A 82 7.57 -3.64 -9.40
CA VAL A 82 6.41 -2.88 -9.91
C VAL A 82 5.16 -3.73 -9.78
N ALA A 83 4.12 -3.18 -9.17
CA ALA A 83 2.77 -3.72 -9.19
C ALA A 83 1.93 -2.95 -10.21
N LEU A 84 1.49 -3.60 -11.27
CA LEU A 84 0.43 -3.10 -12.15
C LEU A 84 -0.91 -3.44 -11.49
N VAL A 85 -1.70 -2.40 -11.19
CA VAL A 85 -3.01 -2.57 -10.56
C VAL A 85 -4.09 -1.82 -11.33
N ASP A 86 -5.20 -2.45 -11.62
CA ASP A 86 -6.29 -1.78 -12.34
C ASP A 86 -6.94 -0.67 -11.50
N SER A 87 -7.31 0.43 -12.14
CA SER A 87 -8.01 1.56 -11.52
C SER A 87 -9.44 1.26 -11.05
N SER A 88 -9.93 0.06 -11.30
CA SER A 88 -11.18 -0.46 -10.74
C SER A 88 -10.97 -1.33 -9.49
N PHE A 89 -9.75 -1.39 -8.96
CA PHE A 89 -9.44 -2.08 -7.72
C PHE A 89 -9.29 -1.07 -6.58
N MET A 90 -9.83 -1.42 -5.42
CA MET A 90 -9.61 -0.72 -4.17
C MET A 90 -8.83 -1.64 -3.23
N ILE A 91 -7.81 -1.12 -2.54
CA ILE A 91 -7.01 -1.86 -1.57
C ILE A 91 -7.42 -1.48 -0.15
N ARG A 92 -7.49 -2.45 0.76
CA ARG A 92 -7.85 -2.19 2.17
C ARG A 92 -6.71 -1.46 2.90
N TRP A 93 -7.04 -0.57 3.81
CA TRP A 93 -6.13 0.33 4.54
C TRP A 93 -4.99 -0.38 5.28
N ASP A 94 -5.23 -1.60 5.76
CA ASP A 94 -4.30 -2.40 6.57
C ASP A 94 -3.73 -3.61 5.83
N THR A 95 -3.90 -3.65 4.50
CA THR A 95 -3.31 -4.70 3.66
C THR A 95 -1.80 -4.74 3.88
N PRO A 96 -1.22 -5.91 4.19
CA PRO A 96 0.22 -6.05 4.35
C PRO A 96 0.97 -5.72 3.05
N ASN A 97 2.26 -5.43 3.19
CA ASN A 97 3.13 -5.18 2.03
C ASN A 97 3.27 -6.45 1.18
N PHE A 98 2.50 -6.55 0.12
CA PHE A 98 2.52 -7.73 -0.77
C PHE A 98 3.83 -7.88 -1.55
N PHE A 99 4.63 -6.82 -1.71
CA PHE A 99 5.93 -6.93 -2.35
C PHE A 99 6.89 -7.85 -1.59
N GLU A 100 6.71 -8.00 -0.29
CA GLU A 100 7.49 -8.92 0.55
C GLU A 100 7.07 -10.40 0.38
N LEU A 101 5.94 -10.65 -0.30
CA LEU A 101 5.37 -11.98 -0.49
C LEU A 101 5.58 -12.54 -1.90
N THR A 102 6.30 -11.82 -2.75
CA THR A 102 6.47 -12.15 -4.19
C THR A 102 7.61 -13.12 -4.44
N ASP A 103 8.55 -13.29 -3.50
CA ASP A 103 9.85 -13.96 -3.71
C ASP A 103 10.62 -13.41 -4.93
N ARG A 104 10.33 -12.13 -5.31
CA ARG A 104 10.86 -11.45 -6.49
C ARG A 104 10.58 -12.19 -7.81
N ARG A 105 9.55 -13.04 -7.82
CA ARG A 105 9.03 -13.75 -8.98
C ARG A 105 7.92 -12.93 -9.65
N PHE A 106 7.61 -13.23 -10.90
CA PHE A 106 6.37 -12.74 -11.49
C PHE A 106 5.20 -13.23 -10.64
N THR A 107 4.43 -12.33 -10.05
CA THR A 107 3.37 -12.67 -9.09
C THR A 107 2.02 -12.16 -9.61
N ALA A 108 1.04 -13.03 -9.61
CA ALA A 108 -0.34 -12.69 -9.96
C ALA A 108 -1.28 -13.69 -9.28
N TRP A 109 -2.55 -13.39 -9.20
CA TRP A 109 -3.52 -14.40 -8.76
C TRP A 109 -4.19 -15.08 -9.95
N ARG A 110 -4.62 -16.32 -9.74
CA ARG A 110 -5.36 -17.09 -10.75
C ARG A 110 -6.73 -16.46 -10.97
N ASP A 111 -7.11 -16.27 -12.21
CA ASP A 111 -8.46 -15.84 -12.58
C ASP A 111 -9.36 -17.08 -12.70
N MET A 112 -10.32 -17.19 -11.80
CA MET A 112 -11.27 -18.32 -11.73
C MET A 112 -12.73 -17.85 -11.74
N ASP A 113 -12.97 -16.61 -12.14
CA ASP A 113 -14.29 -15.98 -11.99
C ASP A 113 -15.34 -16.59 -12.94
N ASN A 114 -15.00 -16.79 -14.21
CA ASN A 114 -15.91 -17.35 -15.21
C ASN A 114 -15.18 -18.31 -16.15
N MET A 115 -15.22 -19.58 -15.83
CA MET A 115 -14.52 -20.64 -16.57
C MET A 115 -14.90 -20.68 -18.06
N ARG A 116 -16.19 -20.50 -18.38
CA ARG A 116 -16.64 -20.50 -19.78
C ARG A 116 -16.07 -19.31 -20.54
N TRP A 117 -16.09 -18.14 -19.94
CA TRP A 117 -15.52 -16.93 -20.53
C TRP A 117 -14.01 -17.09 -20.81
N ILE A 118 -13.27 -17.64 -19.84
CA ILE A 118 -11.84 -17.92 -19.97
C ILE A 118 -11.60 -18.93 -21.09
N TYR A 119 -12.32 -20.04 -21.10
CA TYR A 119 -12.19 -21.07 -22.13
C TYR A 119 -12.45 -20.51 -23.53
N GLU A 120 -13.57 -19.83 -23.74
CA GLU A 120 -13.93 -19.21 -25.03
C GLU A 120 -12.88 -18.18 -25.47
N SER A 121 -12.33 -17.40 -24.53
CA SER A 121 -11.28 -16.44 -24.80
C SER A 121 -9.98 -17.14 -25.22
N ILE A 122 -9.56 -18.18 -24.50
CA ILE A 122 -8.39 -19.00 -24.86
C ILE A 122 -8.55 -19.55 -26.27
N GLN A 123 -9.67 -20.21 -26.59
CA GLN A 123 -9.88 -20.76 -27.92
C GLN A 123 -9.82 -19.69 -29.03
N GLY A 124 -10.34 -18.49 -28.72
CA GLY A 124 -10.39 -17.41 -29.72
C GLY A 124 -9.02 -16.80 -30.06
N TYR A 125 -8.06 -16.82 -29.15
CA TYR A 125 -6.70 -16.29 -29.41
C TYR A 125 -5.69 -17.39 -29.79
N LYS A 126 -6.07 -18.67 -29.82
CA LYS A 126 -5.15 -19.79 -30.00
C LYS A 126 -4.30 -19.68 -31.24
N ASP A 127 -4.91 -19.33 -32.38
CA ASP A 127 -4.25 -19.36 -33.69
C ASP A 127 -3.13 -18.30 -33.80
N ILE A 128 -3.32 -17.10 -33.25
CA ILE A 128 -2.30 -16.05 -33.26
C ILE A 128 -1.05 -16.43 -32.42
N PHE A 129 -1.19 -17.40 -31.51
CA PHE A 129 -0.08 -18.00 -30.77
C PHE A 129 0.37 -19.37 -31.36
N GLY A 130 0.17 -19.58 -32.68
CA GLY A 130 0.65 -20.75 -33.36
C GLY A 130 0.00 -22.07 -32.91
N GLY A 131 -1.24 -22.02 -32.42
CA GLY A 131 -1.94 -23.20 -31.93
C GLY A 131 -1.51 -23.69 -30.56
N PHE A 132 -0.75 -22.90 -29.78
CA PHE A 132 -0.30 -23.29 -28.44
C PHE A 132 -1.49 -23.66 -27.54
N GLU A 133 -1.36 -24.78 -26.84
CA GLU A 133 -2.36 -25.24 -25.86
C GLU A 133 -2.13 -24.59 -24.51
N LEU A 134 -2.84 -23.49 -24.24
CA LEU A 134 -2.76 -22.78 -22.99
C LEU A 134 -3.40 -23.58 -21.86
N ASP A 135 -2.67 -23.81 -20.77
CA ASP A 135 -3.18 -24.43 -19.56
C ASP A 135 -4.08 -23.46 -18.80
N MET A 136 -5.40 -23.67 -18.89
CA MET A 136 -6.40 -22.84 -18.24
C MET A 136 -6.24 -22.81 -16.71
N THR A 137 -5.68 -23.86 -16.10
CA THR A 137 -5.48 -23.91 -14.64
C THR A 137 -4.41 -22.94 -14.16
N LYS A 138 -3.57 -22.45 -15.08
CA LYS A 138 -2.53 -21.44 -14.82
C LYS A 138 -2.92 -20.03 -15.27
N TYR A 139 -4.16 -19.85 -15.70
CA TYR A 139 -4.63 -18.55 -16.18
C TYR A 139 -4.68 -17.53 -15.04
N VAL A 140 -4.05 -16.37 -15.25
CA VAL A 140 -3.93 -15.32 -14.24
C VAL A 140 -4.67 -14.04 -14.65
N ASN A 141 -5.05 -13.26 -13.65
CA ASN A 141 -5.71 -11.97 -13.82
C ASN A 141 -4.67 -10.88 -14.14
N SER A 142 -4.89 -10.10 -15.19
CA SER A 142 -4.00 -9.00 -15.61
C SER A 142 -4.25 -7.69 -14.86
N GLY A 143 -5.29 -7.63 -14.05
CA GLY A 143 -5.62 -6.43 -13.25
C GLY A 143 -4.78 -6.27 -11.99
N PHE A 144 -4.01 -7.31 -11.62
CA PHE A 144 -3.01 -7.26 -10.56
C PHE A 144 -1.84 -8.18 -10.91
N MET A 145 -0.71 -7.59 -11.20
CA MET A 145 0.53 -8.31 -11.49
C MET A 145 1.70 -7.60 -10.83
N VAL A 146 2.62 -8.35 -10.21
CA VAL A 146 3.85 -7.81 -9.64
C VAL A 146 5.04 -8.43 -10.35
N PHE A 147 6.00 -7.63 -10.75
CA PHE A 147 7.19 -8.04 -11.48
C PHE A 147 8.37 -7.09 -11.17
N ASN A 148 9.52 -7.33 -11.77
CA ASN A 148 10.72 -6.53 -11.55
C ASN A 148 11.57 -6.43 -12.84
N GLU A 149 12.75 -5.84 -12.76
CA GLU A 149 13.65 -5.60 -13.91
C GLU A 149 13.93 -6.87 -14.75
N LYS A 150 13.96 -8.04 -14.13
CA LYS A 150 14.19 -9.32 -14.87
C LYS A 150 13.10 -9.63 -15.90
N HIS A 151 11.93 -9.01 -15.75
CA HIS A 151 10.79 -9.23 -16.65
C HIS A 151 10.68 -8.15 -17.72
N LYS A 152 11.57 -7.17 -17.76
CA LYS A 152 11.52 -6.06 -18.70
C LYS A 152 11.54 -6.54 -20.16
N ASP A 153 12.47 -7.44 -20.49
CA ASP A 153 12.56 -8.00 -21.85
C ASP A 153 11.31 -8.79 -22.25
N LEU A 154 10.68 -9.48 -21.28
CA LEU A 154 9.41 -10.16 -21.52
C LEU A 154 8.33 -9.17 -21.99
N PHE A 155 8.20 -8.02 -21.32
CA PHE A 155 7.23 -6.99 -21.69
C PHE A 155 7.60 -6.26 -22.98
N ASN A 156 8.89 -5.99 -23.22
CA ASN A 156 9.36 -5.38 -24.46
C ASN A 156 9.09 -6.28 -25.67
N ASN A 157 9.35 -7.57 -25.55
CA ASN A 157 9.06 -8.53 -26.59
C ASN A 157 7.54 -8.71 -26.79
N PHE A 158 6.76 -8.66 -25.71
CA PHE A 158 5.29 -8.68 -25.81
C PHE A 158 4.74 -7.43 -26.50
N LYS A 159 5.30 -6.27 -26.23
CA LYS A 159 4.99 -5.03 -26.93
C LYS A 159 5.26 -5.17 -28.44
N GLN A 160 6.44 -5.66 -28.82
CA GLN A 160 6.79 -5.85 -30.22
C GLN A 160 5.86 -6.85 -30.91
N PHE A 161 5.56 -7.98 -30.25
CA PHE A 161 4.62 -8.95 -30.75
C PHE A 161 3.22 -8.35 -30.97
N TYR A 162 2.75 -7.52 -30.03
CA TYR A 162 1.48 -6.81 -30.20
C TYR A 162 1.51 -5.87 -31.41
N ILE A 163 2.56 -5.07 -31.56
CA ILE A 163 2.71 -4.10 -32.66
C ILE A 163 2.74 -4.83 -34.00
N ASP A 164 3.49 -5.90 -34.11
CA ASP A 164 3.63 -6.66 -35.34
C ASP A 164 2.33 -7.36 -35.79
N ASN A 165 1.41 -7.61 -34.82
CA ASN A 165 0.15 -8.30 -35.07
C ASN A 165 -1.09 -7.44 -34.75
N ILE A 166 -0.95 -6.10 -34.69
CA ILE A 166 -1.97 -5.21 -34.18
C ILE A 166 -3.32 -5.31 -34.88
N GLU A 167 -3.31 -5.43 -36.24
CA GLU A 167 -4.53 -5.53 -37.04
C GLU A 167 -5.30 -6.83 -36.71
N GLU A 168 -4.59 -7.94 -36.51
CA GLU A 168 -5.18 -9.21 -36.11
C GLU A 168 -5.75 -9.14 -34.67
N PHE A 169 -5.02 -8.54 -33.75
CA PHE A 169 -5.53 -8.34 -32.39
C PHE A 169 -6.78 -7.47 -32.37
N VAL A 170 -6.81 -6.38 -33.12
CA VAL A 170 -7.99 -5.51 -33.24
C VAL A 170 -9.18 -6.31 -33.74
N LYS A 171 -9.00 -7.08 -34.83
CA LYS A 171 -10.05 -7.92 -35.38
C LYS A 171 -10.55 -8.97 -34.40
N LEU A 172 -9.66 -9.67 -33.70
CA LEU A 172 -10.04 -10.67 -32.70
C LEU A 172 -10.85 -10.02 -31.55
N GLN A 173 -10.43 -8.86 -31.10
CA GLN A 173 -11.07 -8.18 -29.97
C GLN A 173 -12.44 -7.60 -30.31
N ASP A 174 -12.63 -7.09 -31.51
CA ASP A 174 -13.85 -6.37 -31.91
C ASP A 174 -14.87 -7.21 -32.65
N GLU A 175 -14.41 -8.15 -33.48
CA GLU A 175 -15.27 -8.88 -34.36
C GLU A 175 -15.45 -10.35 -33.97
N VAL A 176 -14.39 -11.01 -33.55
CA VAL A 176 -14.38 -12.49 -33.42
C VAL A 176 -14.58 -12.90 -31.98
N VAL A 177 -13.63 -12.61 -31.08
CA VAL A 177 -13.62 -13.09 -29.70
C VAL A 177 -14.42 -12.18 -28.78
N LYS A 178 -14.27 -10.87 -28.91
CA LYS A 178 -14.98 -9.80 -28.16
C LYS A 178 -14.80 -9.88 -26.65
N LYS A 179 -13.70 -10.47 -26.19
CA LYS A 179 -13.34 -10.65 -24.78
C LYS A 179 -11.83 -10.86 -24.62
N GLY A 180 -11.35 -10.79 -23.38
CA GLY A 180 -9.98 -11.16 -23.02
C GLY A 180 -8.90 -10.20 -23.50
N THR A 181 -9.24 -9.01 -23.94
CA THR A 181 -8.41 -7.95 -24.55
C THR A 181 -6.90 -8.19 -24.43
N GLU A 182 -6.25 -7.68 -23.38
CA GLU A 182 -4.82 -7.91 -23.12
C GLU A 182 -4.59 -9.12 -22.18
N GLN A 183 -5.58 -9.49 -21.39
CA GLN A 183 -5.42 -10.54 -20.36
C GLN A 183 -5.14 -11.92 -20.98
N THR A 184 -5.91 -12.33 -21.97
CA THR A 184 -5.70 -13.65 -22.60
C THR A 184 -4.40 -13.70 -23.40
N PRO A 185 -4.07 -12.72 -24.25
CA PRO A 185 -2.76 -12.63 -24.89
C PRO A 185 -1.59 -12.64 -23.90
N MET A 186 -1.69 -11.91 -22.78
CA MET A 186 -0.66 -11.94 -21.73
C MET A 186 -0.50 -13.35 -21.14
N ASN A 187 -1.58 -14.06 -20.87
CA ASN A 187 -1.51 -15.44 -20.40
C ASN A 187 -0.85 -16.40 -21.39
N TYR A 188 -1.14 -16.25 -22.69
CA TYR A 188 -0.41 -16.96 -23.72
C TYR A 188 1.06 -16.63 -23.68
N TRP A 189 1.41 -15.34 -23.65
CA TRP A 189 2.79 -14.87 -23.63
C TRP A 189 3.58 -15.39 -22.43
N LEU A 190 2.98 -15.36 -21.24
CA LEU A 190 3.58 -15.90 -20.02
C LEU A 190 3.86 -17.41 -20.14
N GLN A 191 2.90 -18.18 -20.66
CA GLN A 191 3.04 -19.64 -20.73
C GLN A 191 3.96 -20.09 -21.88
N THR A 192 3.90 -19.47 -23.06
CA THR A 192 4.82 -19.78 -24.17
C THR A 192 6.27 -19.46 -23.84
N ASN A 193 6.50 -18.46 -22.99
CA ASN A 193 7.84 -18.11 -22.49
C ASN A 193 8.23 -18.83 -21.18
N ASN A 194 7.42 -19.78 -20.71
CA ASN A 194 7.67 -20.57 -19.50
C ASN A 194 7.97 -19.72 -18.26
N ILE A 195 7.27 -18.61 -18.08
CA ILE A 195 7.48 -17.74 -16.93
C ILE A 195 7.02 -18.42 -15.65
N ASP A 196 7.92 -18.44 -14.65
CA ASP A 196 7.60 -18.94 -13.33
C ASP A 196 6.74 -17.92 -12.56
N ILE A 197 5.44 -18.21 -12.46
CA ILE A 197 4.46 -17.32 -11.85
C ILE A 197 4.18 -17.75 -10.42
N ASN A 198 4.45 -16.86 -9.46
CA ASN A 198 4.01 -17.02 -8.08
C ASN A 198 2.51 -16.71 -7.98
N THR A 199 1.71 -17.73 -7.66
CA THR A 199 0.28 -17.58 -7.39
C THR A 199 -0.09 -17.80 -5.92
N ASP A 200 0.90 -17.78 -5.02
CA ASP A 200 0.77 -18.21 -3.62
C ASP A 200 0.52 -17.07 -2.63
N LEU A 201 0.11 -15.89 -3.15
CA LEU A 201 -0.36 -14.83 -2.25
C LEU A 201 -1.45 -15.37 -1.30
N PRO A 202 -1.47 -14.92 -0.04
CA PRO A 202 -2.49 -15.33 0.94
C PRO A 202 -3.93 -15.19 0.43
N LEU A 203 -4.81 -16.06 0.90
CA LEU A 203 -6.21 -16.10 0.47
C LEU A 203 -6.93 -14.73 0.47
N PRO A 204 -6.73 -13.83 1.47
CA PRO A 204 -7.37 -12.51 1.45
C PRO A 204 -7.07 -11.67 0.19
N PHE A 205 -5.95 -11.88 -0.48
CA PHE A 205 -5.67 -11.24 -1.78
C PHE A 205 -6.47 -11.84 -2.93
N LYS A 206 -6.98 -13.08 -2.79
CA LYS A 206 -7.64 -13.86 -3.83
C LYS A 206 -9.17 -13.85 -3.71
N LEU A 207 -9.73 -13.20 -2.69
CA LEU A 207 -11.19 -13.19 -2.43
C LEU A 207 -11.98 -12.33 -3.42
N THR A 208 -11.32 -11.59 -4.30
CA THR A 208 -11.95 -10.72 -5.29
C THR A 208 -13.04 -11.39 -6.11
N HIS A 209 -12.88 -12.68 -6.41
CA HIS A 209 -13.87 -13.44 -7.20
C HIS A 209 -15.09 -13.86 -6.39
N LEU A 210 -14.95 -14.16 -5.12
CA LEU A 210 -16.05 -14.52 -4.23
C LEU A 210 -16.96 -13.33 -3.94
N GLN A 211 -16.41 -12.12 -3.95
CA GLN A 211 -17.12 -10.86 -3.68
C GLN A 211 -18.09 -10.48 -4.79
N ARG A 212 -17.89 -10.95 -6.01
CA ARG A 212 -18.64 -10.51 -7.17
C ARG A 212 -20.13 -10.77 -7.07
N LYS A 213 -20.53 -11.89 -6.47
CA LYS A 213 -21.95 -12.19 -6.22
C LYS A 213 -22.59 -11.19 -5.27
N GLU A 214 -21.89 -10.79 -4.22
CA GLU A 214 -22.37 -9.80 -3.26
C GLU A 214 -22.50 -8.42 -3.92
N LEU A 215 -21.47 -8.00 -4.68
CA LEU A 215 -21.46 -6.72 -5.37
C LEU A 215 -22.60 -6.60 -6.38
N PHE A 216 -22.88 -7.64 -7.17
CA PHE A 216 -23.97 -7.59 -8.17
C PHE A 216 -25.36 -7.53 -7.56
N ASN A 217 -25.56 -8.13 -6.40
CA ASN A 217 -26.87 -8.17 -5.77
C ASN A 217 -27.17 -6.95 -4.92
N PHE A 218 -26.21 -6.05 -4.66
CA PHE A 218 -26.33 -4.92 -3.74
C PHE A 218 -26.82 -5.30 -2.32
N ASN A 219 -26.87 -6.58 -2.04
CA ASN A 219 -27.30 -7.14 -0.75
C ASN A 219 -26.06 -7.70 -0.05
N TRP A 220 -25.26 -6.79 0.49
CA TRP A 220 -24.02 -7.17 1.12
C TRP A 220 -24.25 -7.78 2.48
N GLN A 221 -23.66 -8.93 2.69
CA GLN A 221 -23.63 -9.53 4.01
C GLN A 221 -22.75 -8.70 4.92
N LEU A 222 -23.30 -8.33 6.06
CA LEU A 222 -22.66 -7.46 7.04
C LEU A 222 -22.34 -8.25 8.30
N ASP A 223 -21.19 -7.94 8.88
CA ASP A 223 -20.83 -8.39 10.21
C ASP A 223 -21.53 -7.58 11.31
N GLU A 224 -21.34 -7.93 12.58
CA GLU A 224 -21.89 -7.26 13.74
C GLU A 224 -21.57 -5.76 13.78
N ASP A 225 -20.36 -5.39 13.33
CA ASP A 225 -19.90 -4.00 13.22
C ASP A 225 -20.40 -3.29 11.94
N LYS A 226 -21.32 -3.90 11.19
CA LYS A 226 -21.85 -3.39 9.92
C LYS A 226 -20.83 -3.29 8.77
N THR A 227 -19.68 -3.93 8.88
CA THR A 227 -18.71 -4.01 7.81
C THR A 227 -19.08 -5.16 6.85
N PRO A 228 -19.14 -4.93 5.53
CA PRO A 228 -19.34 -5.99 4.55
C PRO A 228 -18.26 -7.06 4.63
N PHE A 229 -18.61 -8.33 4.52
CA PHE A 229 -17.66 -9.44 4.62
C PHE A 229 -16.54 -9.36 3.59
N PHE A 230 -16.83 -8.93 2.37
CA PHE A 230 -15.80 -8.79 1.34
C PHE A 230 -14.76 -7.71 1.66
N ILE A 231 -15.11 -6.70 2.46
CA ILE A 231 -14.16 -5.68 2.96
C ILE A 231 -13.42 -6.24 4.18
N LYS A 232 -14.12 -6.95 5.07
CA LYS A 232 -13.54 -7.43 6.32
C LYS A 232 -12.47 -8.49 6.09
N TYR A 233 -12.70 -9.40 5.16
CA TYR A 233 -11.84 -10.56 4.94
C TYR A 233 -10.97 -10.47 3.70
N GLY A 234 -11.29 -9.59 2.74
CA GLY A 234 -10.48 -9.33 1.56
C GLY A 234 -9.49 -8.19 1.76
N TYR A 235 -8.30 -8.32 1.20
CA TYR A 235 -7.30 -7.24 1.18
C TYR A 235 -7.51 -6.27 0.03
N ASN A 236 -8.19 -6.69 -1.00
CA ASN A 236 -8.55 -5.84 -2.14
C ASN A 236 -9.94 -6.17 -2.65
N CYS A 237 -10.56 -5.22 -3.33
CA CYS A 237 -11.88 -5.34 -3.93
C CYS A 237 -11.76 -5.02 -5.42
N SER A 238 -12.16 -5.96 -6.28
CA SER A 238 -12.21 -5.77 -7.74
C SER A 238 -13.62 -5.42 -8.19
N PHE A 239 -13.74 -4.32 -8.90
CA PHE A 239 -14.99 -3.87 -9.52
C PHE A 239 -14.93 -4.04 -11.06
N ASN A 240 -14.03 -4.91 -11.54
CA ASN A 240 -13.93 -5.25 -12.96
C ASN A 240 -15.17 -5.98 -13.45
N GLY A 241 -15.53 -5.75 -14.71
CA GLY A 241 -16.66 -6.41 -15.37
C GLY A 241 -18.05 -5.99 -14.82
N ILE A 242 -18.13 -5.05 -13.89
CA ILE A 242 -19.38 -4.44 -13.47
C ILE A 242 -19.75 -3.35 -14.48
N PRO A 243 -21.01 -3.29 -14.95
CA PRO A 243 -21.49 -2.20 -15.81
C PRO A 243 -21.18 -0.84 -15.19
N LYS A 244 -20.75 0.11 -15.98
CA LYS A 244 -20.11 1.34 -15.50
C LYS A 244 -20.95 2.19 -14.56
N ASP A 245 -22.23 2.34 -14.81
CA ASP A 245 -23.12 3.10 -13.93
C ASP A 245 -23.20 2.48 -12.53
N ASN A 246 -23.19 1.15 -12.46
CA ASN A 246 -23.18 0.42 -11.21
C ASN A 246 -21.79 0.42 -10.57
N ARG A 247 -20.71 0.42 -11.36
CA ARG A 247 -19.33 0.44 -10.85
C ARG A 247 -19.09 1.68 -10.00
N THR A 248 -19.34 2.86 -10.53
CA THR A 248 -19.16 4.12 -9.79
C THR A 248 -19.96 4.13 -8.50
N LYS A 249 -21.23 3.73 -8.57
CA LYS A 249 -22.11 3.67 -7.40
C LYS A 249 -21.59 2.69 -6.34
N LEU A 250 -21.18 1.49 -6.74
CA LEU A 250 -20.67 0.47 -5.81
C LEU A 250 -19.34 0.87 -5.18
N MET A 251 -18.42 1.45 -5.97
CA MET A 251 -17.16 1.94 -5.44
C MET A 251 -17.35 3.13 -4.50
N GLN A 252 -18.29 4.01 -4.79
CA GLN A 252 -18.67 5.10 -3.89
C GLN A 252 -19.23 4.57 -2.56
N GLN A 253 -20.19 3.65 -2.63
CA GLN A 253 -20.77 3.04 -1.42
C GLN A 253 -19.70 2.34 -0.58
N THR A 254 -18.80 1.60 -1.23
CA THR A 254 -17.66 0.96 -0.56
C THR A 254 -16.78 2.01 0.13
N TRP A 255 -16.40 3.05 -0.61
CA TRP A 255 -15.57 4.13 -0.07
C TRP A 255 -16.23 4.83 1.13
N ASP A 256 -17.52 5.14 1.05
CA ASP A 256 -18.25 5.79 2.14
C ASP A 256 -18.27 4.97 3.44
N MET A 257 -18.23 3.65 3.34
CA MET A 257 -18.14 2.75 4.48
C MET A 257 -16.74 2.71 5.11
N ILE A 258 -15.68 2.84 4.32
CA ILE A 258 -14.31 2.57 4.78
C ILE A 258 -13.43 3.81 4.86
N LYS A 259 -13.81 4.95 4.31
CA LYS A 259 -12.97 6.17 4.20
C LYS A 259 -12.39 6.64 5.55
N SER A 260 -13.10 6.45 6.66
CA SER A 260 -12.62 6.81 7.99
C SER A 260 -11.43 5.96 8.47
N ARG A 261 -11.16 4.83 7.81
CA ARG A 261 -10.02 3.95 8.12
C ARG A 261 -8.73 4.42 7.44
N TYR A 262 -8.82 5.28 6.42
CA TYR A 262 -7.67 5.82 5.70
C TYR A 262 -7.19 7.11 6.38
N ASN A 263 -6.53 6.95 7.52
CA ASN A 263 -6.10 8.06 8.36
C ASN A 263 -4.58 8.27 8.23
N TYR A 264 -4.17 9.31 7.52
CA TYR A 264 -2.76 9.67 7.28
C TYR A 264 -2.02 10.06 8.57
N ASP A 265 -2.70 10.52 9.60
CA ASP A 265 -2.06 10.79 10.89
C ASP A 265 -1.55 9.50 11.54
N GLU A 266 -2.26 8.39 11.39
CA GLU A 266 -1.78 7.09 11.89
C GLU A 266 -0.49 6.64 11.20
N ILE A 267 -0.33 6.89 9.91
CA ILE A 267 0.92 6.61 9.19
C ILE A 267 2.07 7.44 9.76
N LYS A 268 1.81 8.72 10.01
CA LYS A 268 2.78 9.61 10.63
C LYS A 268 3.22 9.11 12.00
N TYR A 269 2.28 8.68 12.84
CA TYR A 269 2.58 8.11 14.15
C TYR A 269 3.38 6.82 14.06
N ASP A 270 3.04 5.93 13.12
CA ASP A 270 3.80 4.70 12.89
C ASP A 270 5.25 5.00 12.47
N LYS A 271 5.46 5.92 11.53
CA LYS A 271 6.81 6.35 11.10
C LYS A 271 7.63 6.93 12.26
N ILE A 272 7.01 7.71 13.15
CA ILE A 272 7.68 8.22 14.36
C ILE A 272 8.02 7.08 15.32
N LEU A 273 7.09 6.15 15.53
CA LEU A 273 7.29 5.02 16.43
C LEU A 273 8.33 4.02 15.92
N ASP A 274 8.54 3.95 14.61
CA ASP A 274 9.56 3.09 13.99
C ASP A 274 10.99 3.62 14.18
N LEU A 275 11.16 4.84 14.69
CA LEU A 275 12.47 5.34 15.16
C LEU A 275 12.98 4.55 16.37
N MET A 276 12.12 3.80 17.06
CA MET A 276 12.52 2.95 18.16
C MET A 276 12.97 1.58 17.65
N PRO A 277 14.14 1.07 18.09
CA PRO A 277 14.66 -0.21 17.65
C PRO A 277 13.92 -1.42 18.25
N HIS A 278 13.04 -1.22 19.24
CA HIS A 278 12.42 -2.31 19.99
C HIS A 278 10.91 -2.38 19.75
N LYS A 279 10.44 -3.56 19.40
CA LYS A 279 9.03 -3.97 19.49
C LYS A 279 8.64 -4.04 20.98
N ASP A 280 7.35 -4.01 21.31
CA ASP A 280 6.76 -4.02 22.68
C ASP A 280 7.20 -5.16 23.62
N THR A 281 8.25 -5.89 23.28
CA THR A 281 8.77 -7.04 24.03
C THR A 281 9.89 -6.70 25.02
N ALA A 282 10.37 -5.46 25.04
CA ALA A 282 11.41 -5.05 25.96
C ALA A 282 10.82 -4.82 27.36
N LYS A 283 11.37 -5.52 28.38
CA LYS A 283 10.89 -5.48 29.77
C LYS A 283 10.97 -4.09 30.45
N TYR A 284 11.68 -3.14 29.87
CA TYR A 284 12.06 -1.87 30.51
C TYR A 284 11.74 -0.64 29.65
N THR A 285 10.65 -0.67 28.89
CA THR A 285 10.20 0.50 28.14
C THR A 285 8.68 0.61 28.15
N THR A 286 8.19 1.82 28.11
CA THR A 286 6.77 2.10 27.90
C THR A 286 6.30 1.51 26.58
N SER A 287 5.05 1.01 26.54
CA SER A 287 4.52 0.31 25.37
C SER A 287 4.41 1.22 24.14
N ARG A 288 4.48 0.61 22.94
CA ARG A 288 4.23 1.33 21.69
C ARG A 288 2.84 1.98 21.66
N LYS A 289 1.84 1.33 22.27
CA LYS A 289 0.49 1.87 22.41
C LYS A 289 0.49 3.16 23.24
N PHE A 290 1.14 3.17 24.38
CA PHE A 290 1.25 4.35 25.23
C PHE A 290 1.91 5.53 24.50
N LYS A 291 3.04 5.30 23.84
CA LYS A 291 3.72 6.31 23.03
C LYS A 291 2.84 6.84 21.89
N ARG A 292 2.05 5.97 21.24
CA ARG A 292 1.06 6.38 20.24
C ARG A 292 -0.02 7.30 20.83
N ASP A 293 -0.50 6.98 22.02
CA ASP A 293 -1.50 7.81 22.70
C ASP A 293 -0.94 9.20 23.05
N ILE A 294 0.33 9.27 23.46
CA ILE A 294 1.04 10.55 23.64
C ILE A 294 1.11 11.33 22.32
N LEU A 295 1.55 10.68 21.21
CA LEU A 295 1.58 11.32 19.90
C LEU A 295 0.21 11.87 19.47
N LYS A 296 -0.85 11.07 19.60
CA LYS A 296 -2.23 11.49 19.29
C LYS A 296 -2.67 12.68 20.11
N THR A 297 -2.34 12.69 21.39
CA THR A 297 -2.76 13.75 22.30
C THR A 297 -2.04 15.06 22.01
N PHE A 298 -0.73 15.02 21.84
CA PHE A 298 0.10 16.22 21.82
C PHE A 298 0.46 16.74 20.41
N THR A 299 0.17 16.03 19.34
CA THR A 299 0.36 16.56 17.97
C THR A 299 -0.67 17.61 17.55
N HIS A 300 -1.70 17.83 18.35
CA HIS A 300 -2.67 18.89 18.07
C HIS A 300 -2.01 20.28 18.16
N LYS A 301 -2.33 21.18 17.22
CA LYS A 301 -1.71 22.53 17.08
C LYS A 301 -1.63 23.33 18.40
N LYS A 302 -2.60 23.17 19.30
CA LYS A 302 -2.59 23.88 20.60
C LYS A 302 -1.47 23.47 21.54
N TYR A 303 -0.81 22.32 21.29
CA TYR A 303 0.26 21.78 22.14
C TYR A 303 1.65 21.87 21.51
N LYS A 304 1.78 22.42 20.30
CA LYS A 304 3.05 22.43 19.53
C LYS A 304 4.22 23.16 20.22
N ASP A 305 3.93 24.07 21.16
CA ASP A 305 4.92 24.88 21.83
C ASP A 305 5.27 24.36 23.24
N LEU A 306 4.70 23.22 23.64
CA LEU A 306 4.97 22.62 24.95
C LEU A 306 6.38 22.05 25.05
N THR A 307 6.93 22.17 26.25
CA THR A 307 8.20 21.57 26.67
C THR A 307 7.95 20.36 27.56
N MET A 308 8.84 19.37 27.49
CA MET A 308 8.69 18.11 28.23
C MET A 308 10.00 17.72 28.93
N ILE A 309 9.87 17.12 30.11
CA ILE A 309 10.96 16.39 30.76
C ILE A 309 10.58 14.92 30.94
N GLU A 310 11.51 14.03 30.61
CA GLU A 310 11.41 12.58 30.79
C GLU A 310 12.39 12.16 31.89
N LEU A 311 11.86 11.74 33.03
CA LEU A 311 12.65 11.23 34.16
C LEU A 311 12.86 9.71 33.94
N GLY A 312 14.11 9.31 33.74
CA GLY A 312 14.47 7.94 33.37
C GLY A 312 14.48 7.72 31.86
N SER A 313 15.19 8.58 31.13
CA SER A 313 15.26 8.50 29.67
C SER A 313 16.02 7.29 29.13
N CYS A 314 16.80 6.59 29.98
CA CYS A 314 17.62 5.45 29.62
C CYS A 314 18.42 5.73 28.32
N GLN A 315 18.33 4.88 27.32
CA GLN A 315 19.02 5.05 26.02
C GLN A 315 18.26 5.94 25.02
N GLY A 316 17.34 6.77 25.46
CA GLY A 316 16.63 7.75 24.65
C GLY A 316 15.61 7.18 23.64
N ASN A 317 15.13 5.95 23.85
CA ASN A 317 14.15 5.32 22.95
C ASN A 317 12.80 6.05 22.93
N SER A 318 12.32 6.48 24.09
CA SER A 318 11.11 7.28 24.20
C SER A 318 11.38 8.73 23.84
N THR A 319 12.52 9.26 24.27
CA THR A 319 12.95 10.64 24.03
C THR A 319 12.95 10.99 22.53
N VAL A 320 13.48 10.09 21.66
CA VAL A 320 13.47 10.31 20.21
C VAL A 320 12.05 10.36 19.61
N VAL A 321 11.10 9.66 20.21
CA VAL A 321 9.68 9.75 19.82
C VAL A 321 9.10 11.10 20.25
N TYR A 322 9.30 11.48 21.48
CA TYR A 322 8.76 12.72 22.05
C TYR A 322 9.33 13.97 21.37
N SER A 323 10.58 13.94 20.91
CA SER A 323 11.19 15.04 20.16
C SER A 323 10.45 15.43 18.88
N ASN A 324 9.59 14.55 18.33
CA ASN A 324 8.76 14.85 17.16
C ASN A 324 7.47 15.62 17.52
N VAL A 325 7.18 15.79 18.79
CA VAL A 325 5.91 16.35 19.26
C VAL A 325 6.11 17.63 20.07
N PHE A 326 7.10 17.63 20.97
CA PHE A 326 7.36 18.72 21.88
C PHE A 326 8.39 19.69 21.31
N LYS A 327 8.24 20.98 21.63
CA LYS A 327 9.17 22.03 21.26
C LYS A 327 10.59 21.80 21.80
N LYS A 328 10.67 21.31 23.03
CA LYS A 328 11.90 20.92 23.71
C LYS A 328 11.65 19.70 24.57
N VAL A 329 12.58 18.77 24.57
CA VAL A 329 12.56 17.57 25.41
C VAL A 329 13.85 17.49 26.21
N TYR A 330 13.71 17.37 27.53
CA TYR A 330 14.81 17.09 28.44
C TYR A 330 14.76 15.62 28.86
N GLY A 331 15.82 14.86 28.63
CA GLY A 331 15.96 13.48 29.10
C GLY A 331 16.85 13.42 30.34
N VAL A 332 16.34 12.95 31.46
CA VAL A 332 17.11 12.80 32.70
C VAL A 332 17.48 11.35 32.89
N GLU A 333 18.75 11.10 33.10
CA GLU A 333 19.29 9.74 33.31
C GLU A 333 20.53 9.81 34.19
N LYS A 334 20.67 8.86 35.10
CA LYS A 334 21.82 8.83 36.02
C LYS A 334 23.05 8.16 35.43
N ASP A 335 22.86 7.18 34.57
CA ASP A 335 23.92 6.37 33.98
C ASP A 335 24.54 7.05 32.78
N SER A 336 25.84 7.37 32.85
CA SER A 336 26.55 8.09 31.79
C SER A 336 26.64 7.30 30.48
N TRP A 337 26.70 5.99 30.54
CA TRP A 337 26.70 5.15 29.34
C TRP A 337 25.36 5.21 28.62
N ASN A 338 24.25 5.18 29.38
CA ASN A 338 22.91 5.34 28.80
C ASN A 338 22.75 6.70 28.13
N ILE A 339 23.25 7.78 28.75
CA ILE A 339 23.25 9.13 28.15
C ILE A 339 24.03 9.15 26.85
N GLU A 340 25.21 8.59 26.82
CA GLU A 340 26.03 8.52 25.57
C GLU A 340 25.27 7.80 24.43
N GLN A 341 24.53 6.71 24.72
CA GLN A 341 23.70 6.03 23.73
C GLN A 341 22.51 6.88 23.32
N ALA A 342 21.89 7.58 24.24
CA ALA A 342 20.74 8.46 23.99
C ALA A 342 21.13 9.67 23.11
N GLU A 343 22.27 10.29 23.39
CA GLU A 343 22.82 11.39 22.60
C GLU A 343 23.14 10.93 21.16
N LYS A 344 23.76 9.76 20.98
CA LYS A 344 24.00 9.18 19.65
C LYS A 344 22.71 8.96 18.88
N LYS A 345 21.66 8.50 19.55
CA LYS A 345 20.34 8.26 18.95
C LYS A 345 19.62 9.55 18.57
N CYS A 346 19.75 10.57 19.39
CA CYS A 346 19.12 11.87 19.19
C CYS A 346 20.02 12.92 18.52
N LYS A 347 21.17 12.52 17.95
CA LYS A 347 22.19 13.44 17.38
C LYS A 347 21.64 14.41 16.34
N ASP A 348 20.60 14.03 15.60
CA ASP A 348 19.96 14.83 14.56
C ASP A 348 18.72 15.59 15.09
N ARG A 349 18.60 15.75 16.42
CA ARG A 349 17.50 16.42 17.14
C ARG A 349 18.02 17.62 17.91
N ASP A 350 17.85 18.80 17.37
CA ASP A 350 18.27 20.08 17.98
C ASP A 350 17.41 20.50 19.18
N ASN A 351 16.24 19.87 19.32
CA ASN A 351 15.29 20.11 20.41
C ASN A 351 15.39 19.12 21.58
N VAL A 352 16.44 18.28 21.63
CA VAL A 352 16.66 17.33 22.74
C VAL A 352 17.88 17.74 23.54
N GLU A 353 17.81 17.62 24.87
CA GLU A 353 18.91 17.84 25.80
C GLU A 353 18.90 16.77 26.87
N PHE A 354 20.07 16.19 27.17
CA PHE A 354 20.20 15.20 28.24
C PHE A 354 20.84 15.79 29.47
N ILE A 355 20.29 15.46 30.66
CA ILE A 355 20.75 15.89 31.95
C ILE A 355 21.17 14.65 32.75
N GLN A 356 22.48 14.56 33.09
CA GLN A 356 22.95 13.49 33.93
C GLN A 356 22.65 13.80 35.39
N LYS A 357 21.71 13.05 36.00
CA LYS A 357 21.31 13.26 37.36
C LYS A 357 20.62 12.04 37.97
N ASP A 358 20.95 11.68 39.22
CA ASP A 358 20.19 10.70 39.98
C ASP A 358 19.05 11.42 40.74
N ILE A 359 17.84 11.29 40.24
CA ILE A 359 16.64 11.96 40.79
C ILE A 359 16.29 11.54 42.24
N TYR A 360 16.88 10.46 42.76
CA TYR A 360 16.61 9.96 44.09
C TYR A 360 17.57 10.48 45.15
N THR A 361 18.77 10.92 44.73
CA THR A 361 19.82 11.36 45.64
C THR A 361 20.23 12.82 45.48
N GLU A 362 19.87 13.43 44.33
CA GLU A 362 20.21 14.82 44.02
C GLU A 362 19.00 15.73 44.06
N GLU A 363 19.25 17.03 44.20
CA GLU A 363 18.20 18.05 44.18
C GLU A 363 17.56 18.21 42.79
N TRP A 364 16.24 18.46 42.75
CA TRP A 364 15.49 18.67 41.50
C TRP A 364 15.53 20.13 41.07
N ASP A 365 16.59 20.56 40.45
CA ASP A 365 16.82 21.90 39.88
C ASP A 365 16.61 21.86 38.33
N PHE A 366 15.54 21.25 37.87
CA PHE A 366 15.24 21.13 36.48
C PHE A 366 14.65 22.41 35.87
N PRO A 367 14.78 22.58 34.50
CA PRO A 367 14.05 23.62 33.80
C PRO A 367 12.53 23.48 34.01
N GLN A 368 11.86 24.62 34.06
CA GLN A 368 10.39 24.61 34.07
C GLN A 368 9.85 24.03 32.76
N VAL A 369 8.93 23.08 32.83
CA VAL A 369 8.35 22.37 31.70
C VAL A 369 6.83 22.29 31.83
N ASP A 370 6.17 22.05 30.73
CA ASP A 370 4.71 21.92 30.64
C ASP A 370 4.23 20.48 30.90
N VAL A 371 5.09 19.49 30.61
CA VAL A 371 4.77 18.07 30.71
C VAL A 371 5.91 17.32 31.36
N VAL A 372 5.58 16.50 32.35
CA VAL A 372 6.53 15.60 33.01
C VAL A 372 6.14 14.15 32.72
N MET A 373 7.09 13.37 32.23
CA MET A 373 6.99 11.93 32.08
C MET A 373 7.88 11.26 33.13
N ILE A 374 7.27 10.44 33.97
CA ILE A 374 7.99 9.67 34.98
C ILE A 374 8.10 8.22 34.50
N ASP A 375 9.27 7.79 34.10
CA ASP A 375 9.60 6.43 33.67
C ASP A 375 10.92 5.95 34.29
N ALA A 376 11.18 6.36 35.54
CA ALA A 376 12.44 6.07 36.25
C ALA A 376 12.33 4.79 37.10
N GLY A 377 12.10 4.91 38.40
CA GLY A 377 11.94 3.75 39.28
C GLY A 377 10.50 3.24 39.29
N HIS A 378 10.34 1.91 39.42
CA HIS A 378 9.03 1.25 39.33
C HIS A 378 8.57 0.63 40.67
N THR A 379 9.16 1.04 41.81
CA THR A 379 8.69 0.64 43.14
C THR A 379 7.73 1.68 43.74
N ASP A 380 6.90 1.24 44.68
CA ASP A 380 6.00 2.16 45.42
C ASP A 380 6.75 3.31 46.09
N GLU A 381 7.96 3.06 46.55
CA GLU A 381 8.80 4.08 47.18
C GLU A 381 9.24 5.15 46.18
N HIS A 382 9.67 4.72 44.99
CA HIS A 382 10.04 5.61 43.88
C HIS A 382 8.84 6.48 43.45
N VAL A 383 7.68 5.89 43.23
CA VAL A 383 6.45 6.61 42.81
C VAL A 383 6.03 7.62 43.88
N LYS A 384 6.11 7.26 45.19
CA LYS A 384 5.80 8.18 46.28
C LYS A 384 6.81 9.31 46.41
N HIS A 385 8.05 9.09 45.98
CA HIS A 385 9.08 10.13 45.94
C HIS A 385 8.86 11.10 44.79
N ASP A 386 8.52 10.58 43.60
CA ASP A 386 8.52 11.34 42.35
C ASP A 386 7.26 12.23 42.20
N ILE A 387 6.06 11.69 42.46
CA ILE A 387 4.80 12.40 42.24
C ILE A 387 4.69 13.73 43.02
N PRO A 388 5.08 13.84 44.32
CA PRO A 388 4.95 15.10 45.04
C PRO A 388 5.90 16.21 44.55
N LYS A 389 6.90 15.88 43.71
CA LYS A 389 7.90 16.84 43.24
C LYS A 389 7.55 17.42 41.85
N VAL A 390 6.54 16.86 41.20
CA VAL A 390 6.01 17.28 39.91
C VAL A 390 4.82 18.21 40.11
#